data_b9ace19d1f6ee97d6b5b6e385f09f3da
#
_entry.id   b9ace19d1f6ee97d6b5b6e385f09f3da
#
_cell.length_a   1.000
_cell.length_b   1.000
_cell.length_c   1.000
_cell.angle_alpha   90.00
_cell.angle_beta   90.00
_cell.angle_gamma   90.00
#
_symmetry.space_group_name_H-M   'P 1'
#
loop_
_entity.id
_entity.type
_entity.pdbx_description
1 polymer ?
#
loop_
_entity_poly.entity_id
_entity_poly.type
_entity_poly.pdbx_seq_one_letter_code
_entity_poly.pdbx_strand_id
1 'polypeptide(L)'
;MKSKNETNNPTKEPESPSRRSAIITAGAGVVAAVGATSQTSAAESATNKNALNMDGATSLITGGARGIGLASAIALAKEGSNIVLYDVAEDLPGVNYPLARESDLSEAREKIESHGVKCSVYKGDVRDRNRMSQVVGETVEQFGSLDHVVVNAGVTQIGMIEYFTDEEVQTVIDINVTGAVRTVQSVVPIMREQNSGGITIISSVLGRQGEEWFPIYSATKWAVIGLAKSTALIMGKHNVTCNAICPTVVKTDLMNNDYVLGAMSPQNPTWDGLEDLMTQWRNPLPMGAYEPADIGEIVRYFASEQGRKITGEVFGVTAGLFARNTA
;
A
#
# COMPACT_ATOMS: atom_id res chain seq x y z
N MET A 1 -19.18 -66.75 -22.45
CA MET A 1 -20.42 -66.53 -21.66
C MET A 1 -20.51 -65.06 -21.44
N LYS A 2 -21.29 -64.31 -22.21
CA LYS A 2 -22.66 -63.82 -21.98
C LYS A 2 -22.72 -63.17 -20.58
N SER A 3 -23.11 -61.93 -20.35
CA SER A 3 -24.15 -61.10 -21.02
C SER A 3 -24.07 -59.66 -20.46
N LYS A 4 -24.29 -58.68 -21.33
CA LYS A 4 -25.42 -57.73 -21.41
C LYS A 4 -25.46 -56.66 -20.29
N ASN A 5 -25.31 -55.42 -20.70
CA ASN A 5 -26.31 -54.36 -20.94
C ASN A 5 -26.94 -53.79 -19.66
N GLU A 6 -26.81 -52.48 -19.43
CA GLU A 6 -27.85 -51.54 -19.83
C GLU A 6 -27.46 -50.10 -19.55
N THR A 7 -27.64 -49.30 -20.54
CA THR A 7 -27.82 -47.87 -20.66
C THR A 7 -28.83 -47.29 -19.66
N ASN A 8 -28.49 -46.07 -19.14
CA ASN A 8 -29.50 -45.00 -19.06
C ASN A 8 -28.85 -43.63 -18.78
N ASN A 9 -28.94 -42.78 -19.76
CA ASN A 9 -28.97 -41.32 -19.67
C ASN A 9 -30.47 -40.96 -19.88
N PRO A 10 -31.05 -39.86 -19.43
CA PRO A 10 -30.58 -38.48 -19.44
C PRO A 10 -31.06 -37.65 -18.21
N THR A 11 -30.37 -36.60 -17.90
CA THR A 11 -30.94 -35.51 -17.10
C THR A 11 -30.80 -34.20 -17.89
N LYS A 12 -31.94 -33.63 -18.12
CA LYS A 12 -32.20 -32.35 -18.77
C LYS A 12 -31.63 -31.18 -17.97
N GLU A 13 -31.00 -30.27 -18.67
CA GLU A 13 -30.76 -28.90 -18.22
C GLU A 13 -32.09 -28.12 -18.21
N PRO A 14 -32.30 -27.20 -17.25
CA PRO A 14 -33.37 -26.22 -17.32
C PRO A 14 -32.92 -24.99 -18.11
N GLU A 15 -33.70 -24.65 -19.11
CA GLU A 15 -33.59 -23.47 -19.96
C GLU A 15 -33.74 -22.17 -19.15
N SER A 16 -32.86 -21.21 -19.41
CA SER A 16 -32.99 -19.83 -18.93
C SER A 16 -33.83 -18.99 -19.92
N PRO A 17 -34.76 -18.16 -19.43
CA PRO A 17 -35.54 -17.30 -20.31
C PRO A 17 -34.75 -16.07 -20.75
N SER A 18 -34.82 -15.83 -22.06
CA SER A 18 -34.28 -14.68 -22.76
C SER A 18 -34.91 -13.36 -22.29
N ARG A 19 -34.09 -12.39 -21.94
CA ARG A 19 -34.53 -10.98 -21.84
C ARG A 19 -34.22 -10.28 -23.15
N ARG A 20 -35.25 -10.11 -23.96
CA ARG A 20 -35.33 -9.06 -24.99
C ARG A 20 -36.66 -8.35 -24.89
N SER A 21 -36.56 -7.00 -24.94
CA SER A 21 -37.60 -6.04 -25.28
C SER A 21 -38.60 -5.59 -24.24
N ALA A 22 -38.39 -4.35 -23.75
CA ALA A 22 -39.43 -3.32 -23.69
C ALA A 22 -38.81 -1.93 -23.71
N ILE A 23 -38.68 -1.38 -24.88
CA ILE A 23 -38.68 0.08 -25.10
C ILE A 23 -40.14 0.39 -25.43
N ILE A 24 -40.69 1.49 -24.90
CA ILE A 24 -41.71 2.39 -25.43
C ILE A 24 -42.19 3.28 -24.26
N THR A 25 -41.81 4.52 -24.28
CA THR A 25 -42.43 5.75 -24.84
C THR A 25 -43.51 6.37 -23.96
N ALA A 26 -43.38 7.66 -23.87
CA ALA A 26 -44.37 8.73 -23.68
C ALA A 26 -44.34 9.38 -22.33
N GLY A 27 -44.33 10.63 -22.17
CA GLY A 27 -44.62 11.75 -23.09
C GLY A 27 -44.75 13.04 -22.24
N ALA A 28 -44.67 14.07 -22.92
CA ALA A 28 -44.63 15.47 -22.56
C ALA A 28 -45.75 16.01 -21.67
N GLY A 29 -45.45 17.15 -21.05
CA GLY A 29 -46.38 18.21 -20.60
C GLY A 29 -46.34 18.40 -19.07
N VAL A 30 -46.23 19.55 -18.53
CA VAL A 30 -46.72 20.90 -18.81
C VAL A 30 -45.93 21.90 -17.94
N VAL A 31 -45.82 23.09 -18.48
CA VAL A 31 -45.19 24.33 -18.04
C VAL A 31 -45.90 25.00 -16.87
N ALA A 32 -45.10 25.75 -16.09
CA ALA A 32 -45.33 27.00 -15.40
C ALA A 32 -45.96 27.03 -14.00
N ALA A 33 -45.20 27.61 -13.10
CA ALA A 33 -45.63 28.80 -12.36
C ALA A 33 -44.42 29.49 -11.74
N VAL A 34 -44.34 30.75 -12.02
CA VAL A 34 -43.44 31.79 -11.52
C VAL A 34 -43.72 32.06 -10.04
N GLY A 35 -42.68 32.18 -9.24
CA GLY A 35 -42.77 32.71 -7.87
C GLY A 35 -41.37 33.15 -7.43
N ALA A 36 -41.11 34.45 -7.59
CA ALA A 36 -39.91 35.10 -7.05
C ALA A 36 -39.98 35.16 -5.53
N THR A 37 -38.88 35.04 -4.87
CA THR A 37 -38.24 35.89 -3.86
C THR A 37 -37.45 35.08 -2.85
N SER A 38 -36.23 35.28 -2.79
CA SER A 38 -35.37 35.89 -1.77
C SER A 38 -33.94 35.35 -1.94
N GLN A 39 -33.10 36.25 -2.39
CA GLN A 39 -31.65 36.08 -2.31
C GLN A 39 -31.27 36.06 -0.84
N THR A 40 -30.93 34.90 -0.34
CA THR A 40 -29.99 34.76 0.78
C THR A 40 -28.65 34.33 0.18
N SER A 41 -27.72 35.28 0.18
CA SER A 41 -26.34 35.07 -0.11
C SER A 41 -25.75 34.09 0.93
N ALA A 42 -25.87 32.81 0.70
CA ALA A 42 -24.96 31.85 1.28
C ALA A 42 -23.69 31.94 0.43
N ALA A 43 -22.65 32.53 0.98
CA ALA A 43 -21.30 32.29 0.50
C ALA A 43 -21.02 30.80 0.68
N GLU A 44 -21.30 30.01 -0.36
CA GLU A 44 -20.76 28.67 -0.47
C GLU A 44 -19.23 28.83 -0.50
N SER A 45 -18.61 28.51 0.64
CA SER A 45 -17.19 28.25 0.69
C SER A 45 -16.94 27.24 -0.43
N ALA A 46 -16.11 27.60 -1.37
CA ALA A 46 -15.64 26.70 -2.41
C ALA A 46 -14.85 25.59 -1.69
N THR A 47 -15.55 24.57 -1.21
CA THR A 47 -14.94 23.33 -0.76
C THR A 47 -14.19 22.76 -1.95
N ASN A 48 -12.90 22.64 -1.78
CA ASN A 48 -11.99 22.08 -2.76
C ASN A 48 -12.53 20.69 -3.17
N LYS A 49 -13.19 20.58 -4.33
CA LYS A 49 -13.83 19.35 -4.82
C LYS A 49 -12.84 18.18 -5.05
N ASN A 50 -11.55 18.40 -4.79
CA ASN A 50 -10.47 17.41 -4.89
C ASN A 50 -10.01 16.87 -3.53
N ALA A 51 -10.52 17.36 -2.41
CA ALA A 51 -10.17 16.81 -1.10
C ALA A 51 -10.79 15.41 -0.93
N LEU A 52 -9.97 14.43 -0.62
CA LEU A 52 -10.43 13.05 -0.37
C LEU A 52 -10.91 12.85 1.07
N ASN A 53 -11.26 13.88 1.73
CA ASN A 53 -11.67 14.07 3.12
C ASN A 53 -11.56 12.83 4.01
N MET A 54 -10.53 12.82 4.88
CA MET A 54 -10.29 11.79 5.87
C MET A 54 -10.39 12.34 7.30
N ASP A 55 -11.14 13.42 7.49
CA ASP A 55 -11.30 14.06 8.79
C ASP A 55 -11.75 13.06 9.85
N GLY A 56 -10.95 12.93 10.90
CA GLY A 56 -11.21 12.03 12.01
C GLY A 56 -10.83 10.56 11.77
N ALA A 57 -10.46 10.18 10.56
CA ALA A 57 -9.90 8.85 10.29
C ALA A 57 -8.54 8.66 11.00
N THR A 58 -8.13 7.42 11.21
CA THR A 58 -6.85 7.08 11.81
C THR A 58 -6.07 6.11 10.92
N SER A 59 -4.83 6.44 10.65
CA SER A 59 -3.92 5.65 9.81
C SER A 59 -2.69 5.20 10.57
N LEU A 60 -2.37 3.91 10.53
CA LEU A 60 -1.15 3.32 11.09
C LEU A 60 -0.15 3.03 9.97
N ILE A 61 1.09 3.50 10.15
CA ILE A 61 2.16 3.31 9.17
C ILE A 61 3.35 2.61 9.81
N THR A 62 3.72 1.43 9.32
CA THR A 62 4.96 0.75 9.72
C THR A 62 6.13 1.21 8.88
N GLY A 63 7.32 1.36 9.49
CA GLY A 63 8.45 2.00 8.83
C GLY A 63 8.16 3.47 8.53
N GLY A 64 7.51 4.16 9.49
CA GLY A 64 6.93 5.49 9.30
C GLY A 64 7.89 6.66 9.51
N ALA A 65 9.11 6.42 9.99
CA ALA A 65 10.04 7.49 10.34
C ALA A 65 10.59 8.26 9.13
N ARG A 66 10.69 7.62 7.96
CA ARG A 66 11.29 8.21 6.75
C ARG A 66 10.78 7.58 5.45
N GLY A 67 11.27 8.06 4.31
CA GLY A 67 11.02 7.48 2.99
C GLY A 67 9.54 7.40 2.62
N ILE A 68 9.15 6.28 2.02
CA ILE A 68 7.76 6.04 1.57
C ILE A 68 6.78 6.06 2.74
N GLY A 69 7.17 5.52 3.90
CA GLY A 69 6.32 5.51 5.10
C GLY A 69 5.95 6.92 5.56
N LEU A 70 6.94 7.79 5.73
CA LEU A 70 6.73 9.19 6.12
C LEU A 70 5.94 9.96 5.05
N ALA A 71 6.27 9.77 3.77
CA ALA A 71 5.55 10.43 2.69
C ALA A 71 4.07 10.01 2.63
N SER A 72 3.79 8.71 2.88
CA SER A 72 2.42 8.20 3.01
C SER A 72 1.70 8.82 4.19
N ALA A 73 2.36 8.92 5.35
CA ALA A 73 1.80 9.55 6.55
C ALA A 73 1.45 11.03 6.30
N ILE A 74 2.35 11.79 5.65
CA ILE A 74 2.13 13.19 5.30
C ILE A 74 0.96 13.33 4.30
N ALA A 75 0.88 12.45 3.29
CA ALA A 75 -0.19 12.49 2.32
C ALA A 75 -1.58 12.25 2.96
N LEU A 76 -1.66 11.31 3.92
CA LEU A 76 -2.88 11.03 4.69
C LEU A 76 -3.21 12.15 5.69
N ALA A 77 -2.20 12.74 6.35
CA ALA A 77 -2.36 13.86 7.28
C ALA A 77 -2.94 15.11 6.58
N LYS A 78 -2.53 15.39 5.35
CA LYS A 78 -3.07 16.50 4.52
C LYS A 78 -4.58 16.37 4.25
N GLU A 79 -5.11 15.16 4.28
CA GLU A 79 -6.55 14.89 4.11
C GLU A 79 -7.31 14.80 5.46
N GLY A 80 -6.65 15.09 6.59
CA GLY A 80 -7.26 15.14 7.92
C GLY A 80 -7.16 13.85 8.74
N SER A 81 -6.44 12.82 8.25
CA SER A 81 -6.25 11.59 9.02
C SER A 81 -5.28 11.79 10.19
N ASN A 82 -5.67 11.35 11.39
CA ASN A 82 -4.72 11.17 12.49
C ASN A 82 -3.73 10.06 12.14
N ILE A 83 -2.48 10.21 12.59
CA ILE A 83 -1.40 9.33 12.18
C ILE A 83 -0.81 8.59 13.39
N VAL A 84 -0.53 7.32 13.18
CA VAL A 84 0.25 6.50 14.10
C VAL A 84 1.47 5.99 13.36
N LEU A 85 2.66 6.39 13.80
CA LEU A 85 3.93 5.91 13.28
C LEU A 85 4.46 4.77 14.14
N TYR A 86 4.87 3.70 13.49
CA TYR A 86 5.55 2.56 14.12
C TYR A 86 6.86 2.29 13.38
N ASP A 87 8.00 2.41 14.07
CA ASP A 87 9.31 2.21 13.47
C ASP A 87 10.28 1.62 14.50
N VAL A 88 11.25 0.83 14.04
CA VAL A 88 12.26 0.24 14.93
C VAL A 88 13.21 1.29 15.49
N ALA A 89 13.51 2.32 14.71
CA ALA A 89 14.34 3.48 15.06
C ALA A 89 15.72 3.11 15.64
N GLU A 90 16.31 2.02 15.14
CA GLU A 90 17.66 1.55 15.49
C GLU A 90 18.20 0.61 14.39
N ASP A 91 19.53 0.46 14.32
CA ASP A 91 20.14 -0.48 13.40
C ASP A 91 19.86 -1.92 13.82
N LEU A 92 19.70 -2.79 12.84
CA LEU A 92 19.43 -4.20 13.04
C LEU A 92 20.59 -5.06 12.47
N PRO A 93 20.96 -6.15 13.15
CA PRO A 93 21.89 -7.12 12.59
C PRO A 93 21.43 -7.60 11.22
N GLY A 94 22.39 -7.86 10.33
CA GLY A 94 22.10 -8.30 8.97
C GLY A 94 21.58 -7.21 8.01
N VAL A 95 21.55 -5.94 8.42
CA VAL A 95 21.25 -4.79 7.54
C VAL A 95 22.52 -3.95 7.36
N ASN A 96 22.98 -3.79 6.12
CA ASN A 96 24.28 -3.21 5.79
C ASN A 96 24.24 -1.70 5.49
N TYR A 97 23.21 -0.99 5.94
CA TYR A 97 23.06 0.46 5.83
C TYR A 97 22.33 1.02 7.05
N PRO A 98 22.51 2.32 7.38
CA PRO A 98 21.87 2.91 8.56
C PRO A 98 20.35 2.90 8.48
N LEU A 99 19.68 2.48 9.55
CA LEU A 99 18.24 2.59 9.71
C LEU A 99 17.86 3.93 10.38
N ALA A 100 16.56 4.20 10.47
CA ALA A 100 16.03 5.38 11.11
C ALA A 100 16.43 5.44 12.60
N ARG A 101 16.38 6.64 13.17
CA ARG A 101 16.67 6.93 14.58
C ARG A 101 15.44 7.53 15.26
N GLU A 102 15.46 7.62 16.58
CA GLU A 102 14.39 8.27 17.34
C GLU A 102 14.24 9.76 17.00
N SER A 103 15.34 10.43 16.59
CA SER A 103 15.29 11.78 16.04
C SER A 103 14.43 11.88 14.78
N ASP A 104 14.56 10.89 13.87
CA ASP A 104 13.75 10.86 12.63
C ASP A 104 12.25 10.70 12.94
N LEU A 105 11.92 9.88 13.94
CA LEU A 105 10.54 9.74 14.42
C LEU A 105 10.00 11.05 15.02
N SER A 106 10.83 11.77 15.77
CA SER A 106 10.45 13.07 16.35
C SER A 106 10.20 14.12 15.28
N GLU A 107 11.10 14.23 14.30
CA GLU A 107 10.94 15.12 13.15
C GLU A 107 9.72 14.74 12.28
N ALA A 108 9.49 13.44 12.08
CA ALA A 108 8.32 12.95 11.36
C ALA A 108 7.02 13.39 12.04
N ARG A 109 6.96 13.26 13.37
CA ARG A 109 5.84 13.72 14.16
C ARG A 109 5.56 15.22 13.97
N GLU A 110 6.58 16.07 14.10
CA GLU A 110 6.45 17.51 13.92
C GLU A 110 5.93 17.87 12.54
N LYS A 111 6.46 17.23 11.49
CA LYS A 111 6.00 17.40 10.09
C LYS A 111 4.53 17.02 9.92
N ILE A 112 4.08 15.94 10.55
CA ILE A 112 2.70 15.48 10.46
C ILE A 112 1.77 16.41 11.24
N GLU A 113 2.11 16.76 12.47
CA GLU A 113 1.30 17.65 13.33
C GLU A 113 1.17 19.06 12.75
N SER A 114 2.12 19.52 11.92
CA SER A 114 2.03 20.79 11.18
C SER A 114 0.83 20.86 10.20
N HIS A 115 0.24 19.73 9.85
CA HIS A 115 -1.00 19.65 9.05
C HIS A 115 -2.29 19.72 9.89
N GLY A 116 -2.18 19.94 11.21
CA GLY A 116 -3.35 20.13 12.09
C GLY A 116 -3.99 18.83 12.59
N VAL A 117 -3.36 17.68 12.36
CA VAL A 117 -3.82 16.37 12.83
C VAL A 117 -3.00 15.92 14.04
N LYS A 118 -3.49 14.88 14.75
CA LYS A 118 -2.75 14.27 15.85
C LYS A 118 -1.80 13.20 15.29
N CYS A 119 -0.60 13.09 15.91
CA CYS A 119 0.37 12.07 15.58
C CYS A 119 0.87 11.35 16.84
N SER A 120 0.66 10.04 16.91
CA SER A 120 1.27 9.16 17.92
C SER A 120 2.45 8.42 17.31
N VAL A 121 3.52 8.25 18.11
CA VAL A 121 4.76 7.64 17.66
C VAL A 121 5.12 6.50 18.59
N TYR A 122 5.42 5.35 18.01
CA TYR A 122 5.82 4.15 18.74
C TYR A 122 7.12 3.58 18.16
N LYS A 123 8.12 3.48 19.03
CA LYS A 123 9.30 2.67 18.74
C LYS A 123 8.98 1.20 18.92
N GLY A 124 9.30 0.38 17.92
CA GLY A 124 9.10 -1.07 17.98
C GLY A 124 9.42 -1.79 16.68
N ASP A 125 9.72 -3.06 16.84
CA ASP A 125 10.06 -3.96 15.74
C ASP A 125 8.80 -4.66 15.21
N VAL A 126 8.58 -4.66 13.91
CA VAL A 126 7.44 -5.34 13.26
C VAL A 126 7.47 -6.86 13.48
N ARG A 127 8.61 -7.41 13.85
CA ARG A 127 8.78 -8.81 14.24
C ARG A 127 8.19 -9.14 15.61
N ASP A 128 7.89 -8.12 16.45
CA ASP A 128 7.21 -8.31 17.73
C ASP A 128 5.70 -8.16 17.58
N ARG A 129 5.01 -9.31 17.44
CA ARG A 129 3.55 -9.34 17.32
C ARG A 129 2.83 -8.78 18.54
N ASN A 130 3.36 -9.02 19.75
CA ASN A 130 2.70 -8.58 20.97
C ASN A 130 2.73 -7.06 21.08
N ARG A 131 3.89 -6.47 20.78
CA ARG A 131 4.04 -5.00 20.74
C ARG A 131 3.15 -4.38 19.64
N MET A 132 3.11 -4.95 18.46
CA MET A 132 2.22 -4.50 17.38
C MET A 132 0.75 -4.56 17.81
N SER A 133 0.30 -5.66 18.40
CA SER A 133 -1.09 -5.79 18.86
C SER A 133 -1.43 -4.80 19.98
N GLN A 134 -0.48 -4.53 20.87
CA GLN A 134 -0.62 -3.50 21.92
C GLN A 134 -0.80 -2.11 21.28
N VAL A 135 0.07 -1.72 20.33
CA VAL A 135 -0.02 -0.43 19.63
C VAL A 135 -1.33 -0.28 18.87
N VAL A 136 -1.82 -1.34 18.24
CA VAL A 136 -3.12 -1.33 17.57
C VAL A 136 -4.26 -1.09 18.57
N GLY A 137 -4.22 -1.74 19.74
CA GLY A 137 -5.18 -1.50 20.82
C GLY A 137 -5.14 -0.07 21.35
N GLU A 138 -3.95 0.45 21.67
CA GLU A 138 -3.73 1.84 22.11
C GLU A 138 -4.21 2.85 21.05
N THR A 139 -4.04 2.52 19.76
CA THR A 139 -4.53 3.36 18.65
C THR A 139 -6.06 3.48 18.69
N VAL A 140 -6.76 2.36 18.83
CA VAL A 140 -8.23 2.37 18.88
C VAL A 140 -8.74 3.04 20.15
N GLU A 141 -8.07 2.82 21.30
CA GLU A 141 -8.41 3.49 22.54
C GLU A 141 -8.26 5.03 22.46
N GLN A 142 -7.17 5.49 21.81
CA GLN A 142 -6.85 6.91 21.70
C GLN A 142 -7.70 7.65 20.66
N PHE A 143 -7.94 7.02 19.48
CA PHE A 143 -8.54 7.68 18.32
C PHE A 143 -9.95 7.18 17.99
N GLY A 144 -10.38 6.07 18.58
CA GLY A 144 -11.72 5.49 18.37
C GLY A 144 -11.83 4.50 17.22
N SER A 145 -10.93 4.56 16.24
CA SER A 145 -10.90 3.63 15.07
C SER A 145 -9.50 3.44 14.51
N LEU A 146 -9.36 2.43 13.66
CA LEU A 146 -8.20 2.22 12.78
C LEU A 146 -8.73 2.03 11.35
N ASP A 147 -8.62 3.09 10.54
CA ASP A 147 -9.29 3.17 9.23
C ASP A 147 -8.39 2.76 8.09
N HIS A 148 -7.08 3.05 8.18
CA HIS A 148 -6.12 2.64 7.16
C HIS A 148 -4.81 2.17 7.77
N VAL A 149 -4.19 1.15 7.14
CA VAL A 149 -2.89 0.64 7.53
C VAL A 149 -1.97 0.57 6.34
N VAL A 150 -0.79 1.17 6.47
CA VAL A 150 0.30 1.08 5.49
C VAL A 150 1.35 0.12 6.02
N VAL A 151 1.39 -1.08 5.47
CA VAL A 151 2.39 -2.11 5.76
C VAL A 151 3.60 -1.81 4.88
N ASN A 152 4.51 -0.98 5.40
CA ASN A 152 5.62 -0.43 4.62
C ASN A 152 7.00 -0.86 5.16
N ALA A 153 7.15 -1.15 6.44
CA ALA A 153 8.43 -1.56 7.03
C ALA A 153 9.09 -2.66 6.20
N GLY A 154 10.34 -2.44 5.84
CA GLY A 154 11.12 -3.37 5.03
C GLY A 154 12.54 -2.92 4.84
N VAL A 155 13.41 -3.90 4.61
CA VAL A 155 14.84 -3.74 4.34
C VAL A 155 15.22 -4.46 3.05
N THR A 156 16.38 -4.12 2.50
CA THR A 156 16.93 -4.80 1.33
C THR A 156 18.32 -5.34 1.61
N GLN A 157 18.68 -6.35 0.84
CA GLN A 157 20.05 -6.85 0.70
C GLN A 157 20.36 -6.91 -0.79
N ILE A 158 21.59 -6.63 -1.15
CA ILE A 158 22.06 -6.64 -2.52
C ILE A 158 23.34 -7.47 -2.63
N GLY A 159 23.37 -8.40 -3.58
CA GLY A 159 24.52 -9.29 -3.81
C GLY A 159 24.12 -10.56 -4.57
N MET A 160 25.12 -11.38 -4.88
CA MET A 160 24.91 -12.70 -5.47
C MET A 160 24.45 -13.67 -4.39
N ILE A 161 23.54 -14.57 -4.75
CA ILE A 161 22.82 -15.43 -3.80
C ILE A 161 23.72 -16.29 -2.92
N GLU A 162 24.85 -16.76 -3.47
CA GLU A 162 25.78 -17.63 -2.78
C GLU A 162 26.64 -16.94 -1.70
N TYR A 163 26.62 -15.61 -1.64
CA TYR A 163 27.42 -14.84 -0.68
C TYR A 163 26.64 -14.31 0.52
N PHE A 164 25.31 -14.45 0.53
CA PHE A 164 24.53 -14.04 1.69
C PHE A 164 24.75 -14.98 2.87
N THR A 165 24.96 -14.40 4.03
CA THR A 165 24.97 -15.14 5.28
C THR A 165 23.54 -15.56 5.70
N ASP A 166 23.42 -16.60 6.51
CA ASP A 166 22.12 -17.02 7.06
C ASP A 166 21.44 -15.89 7.85
N GLU A 167 22.22 -15.06 8.57
CA GLU A 167 21.72 -13.90 9.31
C GLU A 167 21.08 -12.86 8.37
N GLU A 168 21.74 -12.51 7.27
CA GLU A 168 21.24 -11.58 6.29
C GLU A 168 19.95 -12.08 5.64
N VAL A 169 19.93 -13.36 5.22
CA VAL A 169 18.73 -14.00 4.64
C VAL A 169 17.58 -13.97 5.63
N GLN A 170 17.82 -14.41 6.87
CA GLN A 170 16.77 -14.49 7.88
C GLN A 170 16.24 -13.10 8.27
N THR A 171 17.13 -12.11 8.39
CA THR A 171 16.75 -10.73 8.73
C THR A 171 15.81 -10.14 7.68
N VAL A 172 16.11 -10.28 6.38
CA VAL A 172 15.24 -9.77 5.31
C VAL A 172 13.89 -10.48 5.29
N ILE A 173 13.88 -11.81 5.47
CA ILE A 173 12.63 -12.59 5.53
C ILE A 173 11.81 -12.17 6.74
N ASP A 174 12.43 -12.07 7.91
CA ASP A 174 11.72 -11.79 9.15
C ASP A 174 11.12 -10.38 9.16
N ILE A 175 11.83 -9.39 8.66
CA ILE A 175 11.30 -8.03 8.60
C ILE A 175 10.24 -7.92 7.51
N ASN A 176 10.57 -8.31 6.26
CA ASN A 176 9.72 -8.03 5.11
C ASN A 176 8.49 -8.94 5.05
N VAL A 177 8.62 -10.20 5.45
CA VAL A 177 7.51 -11.17 5.35
C VAL A 177 6.86 -11.38 6.71
N THR A 178 7.62 -11.85 7.70
CA THR A 178 7.06 -12.15 9.03
C THR A 178 6.51 -10.88 9.69
N GLY A 179 7.21 -9.75 9.58
CA GLY A 179 6.75 -8.45 10.07
C GLY A 179 5.46 -7.98 9.39
N ALA A 180 5.38 -8.11 8.07
CA ALA A 180 4.15 -7.78 7.32
C ALA A 180 2.98 -8.67 7.74
N VAL A 181 3.20 -9.99 7.87
CA VAL A 181 2.18 -10.94 8.36
C VAL A 181 1.72 -10.57 9.76
N ARG A 182 2.63 -10.27 10.69
CA ARG A 182 2.30 -9.89 12.07
C ARG A 182 1.54 -8.58 12.16
N THR A 183 1.89 -7.61 11.32
CA THR A 183 1.12 -6.35 11.20
C THR A 183 -0.31 -6.65 10.76
N VAL A 184 -0.50 -7.40 9.66
CA VAL A 184 -1.84 -7.78 9.17
C VAL A 184 -2.62 -8.59 10.20
N GLN A 185 -1.97 -9.54 10.89
CA GLN A 185 -2.60 -10.32 11.97
C GLN A 185 -3.09 -9.46 13.14
N SER A 186 -2.41 -8.36 13.44
CA SER A 186 -2.77 -7.47 14.54
C SER A 186 -3.93 -6.54 14.18
N VAL A 187 -4.02 -6.08 12.93
CA VAL A 187 -5.02 -5.09 12.51
C VAL A 187 -6.34 -5.71 12.01
N VAL A 188 -6.27 -6.91 11.41
CA VAL A 188 -7.45 -7.60 10.84
C VAL A 188 -8.59 -7.83 11.85
N PRO A 189 -8.37 -8.22 13.11
CA PRO A 189 -9.46 -8.38 14.08
C PRO A 189 -10.24 -7.08 14.32
N ILE A 190 -9.54 -5.96 14.46
CA ILE A 190 -10.13 -4.64 14.68
C ILE A 190 -10.96 -4.21 13.46
N MET A 191 -10.38 -4.24 12.27
CA MET A 191 -11.08 -3.85 11.04
C MET A 191 -12.28 -4.75 10.74
N ARG A 192 -12.21 -6.04 11.12
CA ARG A 192 -13.34 -6.96 11.02
C ARG A 192 -14.49 -6.56 11.94
N GLU A 193 -14.20 -6.19 13.17
CA GLU A 193 -15.19 -5.74 14.15
C GLU A 193 -15.80 -4.41 13.71
N GLN A 194 -14.99 -3.48 13.22
CA GLN A 194 -15.46 -2.21 12.64
C GLN A 194 -16.29 -2.41 11.38
N ASN A 195 -16.18 -3.56 10.70
CA ASN A 195 -16.73 -3.82 9.36
C ASN A 195 -16.34 -2.74 8.33
N SER A 196 -15.14 -2.21 8.46
CA SER A 196 -14.58 -1.15 7.63
C SER A 196 -13.07 -1.09 7.78
N GLY A 197 -12.35 -0.66 6.74
CA GLY A 197 -10.93 -0.42 6.78
C GLY A 197 -10.25 -0.57 5.42
N GLY A 198 -8.97 -0.19 5.35
CA GLY A 198 -8.13 -0.37 4.19
C GLY A 198 -6.71 -0.77 4.58
N ILE A 199 -6.11 -1.67 3.85
CA ILE A 199 -4.72 -2.10 4.04
C ILE A 199 -3.97 -1.88 2.72
N THR A 200 -2.88 -1.13 2.78
CA THR A 200 -1.96 -0.97 1.65
C THR A 200 -0.62 -1.59 2.01
N ILE A 201 -0.17 -2.56 1.22
CA ILE A 201 1.12 -3.22 1.42
C ILE A 201 2.11 -2.70 0.40
N ILE A 202 3.26 -2.19 0.86
CA ILE A 202 4.33 -1.72 -0.02
C ILE A 202 5.20 -2.91 -0.44
N SER A 203 5.00 -3.37 -1.68
CA SER A 203 5.83 -4.35 -2.33
C SER A 203 6.96 -3.66 -3.13
N SER A 204 7.23 -4.09 -4.35
CA SER A 204 8.25 -3.57 -5.27
C SER A 204 7.95 -4.08 -6.69
N VAL A 205 8.54 -3.48 -7.71
CA VAL A 205 8.66 -4.12 -9.04
C VAL A 205 9.26 -5.51 -8.91
N LEU A 206 10.18 -5.71 -7.96
CA LEU A 206 10.81 -7.01 -7.68
C LEU A 206 9.87 -8.02 -7.00
N GLY A 207 8.66 -7.62 -6.65
CA GLY A 207 7.57 -8.54 -6.31
C GLY A 207 6.84 -9.10 -7.53
N ARG A 208 7.19 -8.68 -8.76
CA ARG A 208 6.59 -9.13 -10.02
C ARG A 208 7.61 -9.55 -11.08
N GLN A 209 8.88 -9.33 -10.82
CA GLN A 209 9.99 -9.78 -11.68
C GLN A 209 11.18 -10.14 -10.81
N GLY A 210 12.12 -10.93 -11.33
CA GLY A 210 13.41 -11.19 -10.71
C GLY A 210 14.41 -10.08 -11.00
N GLU A 211 15.44 -9.99 -10.16
CA GLU A 211 16.63 -9.18 -10.40
C GLU A 211 17.82 -9.91 -9.80
N GLU A 212 18.91 -10.05 -10.56
CA GLU A 212 20.06 -10.89 -10.20
C GLU A 212 20.74 -10.49 -8.88
N TRP A 213 20.73 -9.19 -8.57
CA TRP A 213 21.37 -8.65 -7.36
C TRP A 213 20.46 -8.59 -6.13
N PHE A 214 19.17 -8.92 -6.26
CA PHE A 214 18.18 -8.83 -5.19
C PHE A 214 17.39 -10.13 -4.98
N PRO A 215 18.03 -11.32 -4.96
CA PRO A 215 17.29 -12.59 -4.97
C PRO A 215 16.39 -12.76 -3.73
N ILE A 216 16.90 -12.49 -2.53
CA ILE A 216 16.15 -12.65 -1.28
C ILE A 216 15.07 -11.55 -1.16
N TYR A 217 15.45 -10.31 -1.44
CA TYR A 217 14.49 -9.20 -1.43
C TYR A 217 13.33 -9.45 -2.40
N SER A 218 13.60 -9.88 -3.64
CA SER A 218 12.57 -10.24 -4.62
C SER A 218 11.64 -11.30 -4.05
N ALA A 219 12.16 -12.38 -3.48
CA ALA A 219 11.34 -13.43 -2.89
C ALA A 219 10.40 -12.88 -1.80
N THR A 220 10.89 -11.98 -0.93
CA THR A 220 10.05 -11.35 0.11
C THR A 220 8.97 -10.46 -0.48
N LYS A 221 9.26 -9.72 -1.56
CA LYS A 221 8.29 -8.82 -2.20
C LYS A 221 7.22 -9.58 -3.00
N TRP A 222 7.53 -10.75 -3.56
CA TRP A 222 6.54 -11.69 -4.07
C TRP A 222 5.62 -12.23 -2.96
N ALA A 223 6.19 -12.59 -1.80
CA ALA A 223 5.44 -13.11 -0.67
C ALA A 223 4.37 -12.13 -0.17
N VAL A 224 4.71 -10.84 -0.05
CA VAL A 224 3.74 -9.84 0.45
C VAL A 224 2.64 -9.50 -0.57
N ILE A 225 2.86 -9.70 -1.87
CA ILE A 225 1.78 -9.66 -2.87
C ILE A 225 0.79 -10.80 -2.62
N GLY A 226 1.28 -12.02 -2.36
CA GLY A 226 0.43 -13.15 -1.99
C GLY A 226 -0.38 -12.86 -0.72
N LEU A 227 0.26 -12.26 0.29
CA LEU A 227 -0.41 -11.82 1.52
C LEU A 227 -1.53 -10.81 1.23
N ALA A 228 -1.28 -9.80 0.39
CA ALA A 228 -2.27 -8.78 0.04
C ALA A 228 -3.51 -9.42 -0.61
N LYS A 229 -3.32 -10.27 -1.62
CA LYS A 229 -4.40 -10.96 -2.34
C LYS A 229 -5.22 -11.85 -1.42
N SER A 230 -4.58 -12.64 -0.58
CA SER A 230 -5.27 -13.54 0.36
C SER A 230 -6.04 -12.75 1.41
N THR A 231 -5.46 -11.66 1.93
CA THR A 231 -6.13 -10.77 2.89
C THR A 231 -7.35 -10.11 2.27
N ALA A 232 -7.28 -9.66 1.02
CA ALA A 232 -8.40 -9.09 0.28
C ALA A 232 -9.58 -10.06 0.19
N LEU A 233 -9.32 -11.34 -0.13
CA LEU A 233 -10.35 -12.39 -0.19
C LEU A 233 -10.98 -12.68 1.18
N ILE A 234 -10.17 -12.71 2.24
CA ILE A 234 -10.64 -12.97 3.61
C ILE A 234 -11.49 -11.82 4.14
N MET A 235 -11.08 -10.58 3.84
CA MET A 235 -11.60 -9.38 4.48
C MET A 235 -12.66 -8.63 3.65
N GLY A 236 -12.81 -8.93 2.36
CA GLY A 236 -13.76 -8.25 1.48
C GLY A 236 -15.21 -8.30 1.97
N LYS A 237 -15.65 -9.42 2.55
CA LYS A 237 -16.99 -9.56 3.16
C LYS A 237 -17.19 -8.69 4.42
N HIS A 238 -16.14 -8.09 4.94
CA HIS A 238 -16.15 -7.17 6.07
C HIS A 238 -15.90 -5.72 5.63
N ASN A 239 -16.09 -5.40 4.34
CA ASN A 239 -15.85 -4.08 3.78
C ASN A 239 -14.43 -3.55 4.01
N VAL A 240 -13.44 -4.44 4.09
CA VAL A 240 -12.03 -4.11 4.24
C VAL A 240 -11.30 -4.42 2.95
N THR A 241 -10.59 -3.43 2.42
CA THR A 241 -9.75 -3.59 1.23
C THR A 241 -8.32 -3.95 1.60
N CYS A 242 -7.64 -4.67 0.71
CA CYS A 242 -6.20 -4.91 0.83
C CYS A 242 -5.57 -4.91 -0.56
N ASN A 243 -4.62 -4.00 -0.80
CA ASN A 243 -3.94 -3.86 -2.08
C ASN A 243 -2.43 -3.80 -1.89
N ALA A 244 -1.68 -4.14 -2.93
CA ALA A 244 -0.24 -4.01 -2.96
C ALA A 244 0.19 -2.90 -3.93
N ILE A 245 1.14 -2.06 -3.54
CA ILE A 245 1.81 -1.10 -4.43
C ILE A 245 3.20 -1.65 -4.76
N CYS A 246 3.58 -1.60 -6.02
CA CYS A 246 4.86 -2.07 -6.54
C CYS A 246 5.64 -0.90 -7.17
N PRO A 247 6.36 -0.11 -6.36
CA PRO A 247 7.22 0.95 -6.88
C PRO A 247 8.46 0.37 -7.58
N THR A 248 8.98 1.09 -8.58
CA THR A 248 10.38 0.97 -9.02
C THR A 248 11.29 1.75 -8.07
N VAL A 249 12.42 2.24 -8.55
CA VAL A 249 13.36 3.01 -7.72
C VAL A 249 12.69 4.26 -7.17
N VAL A 250 12.77 4.43 -5.86
CA VAL A 250 12.26 5.60 -5.11
C VAL A 250 13.41 6.18 -4.30
N LYS A 251 13.57 7.51 -4.29
CA LYS A 251 14.63 8.22 -3.60
C LYS A 251 14.46 8.15 -2.08
N THR A 252 14.95 7.08 -1.51
CA THR A 252 14.89 6.79 -0.07
C THR A 252 16.26 6.36 0.43
N ASP A 253 16.51 6.43 1.73
CA ASP A 253 17.77 5.95 2.31
C ASP A 253 18.01 4.45 2.10
N LEU A 254 16.94 3.67 1.87
CA LEU A 254 17.05 2.26 1.46
C LEU A 254 17.79 2.11 0.13
N MET A 255 17.62 3.08 -0.80
CA MET A 255 18.25 3.06 -2.12
C MET A 255 19.45 4.00 -2.21
N ASN A 256 19.40 5.16 -1.53
CA ASN A 256 20.43 6.19 -1.58
C ASN A 256 21.42 6.01 -0.41
N ASN A 257 22.23 4.97 -0.48
CA ASN A 257 23.32 4.70 0.44
C ASN A 257 24.48 4.04 -0.31
N ASP A 258 25.69 4.13 0.24
CA ASP A 258 26.92 3.65 -0.41
C ASP A 258 26.88 2.15 -0.77
N TYR A 259 26.23 1.35 0.06
CA TYR A 259 26.11 -0.09 -0.14
C TYR A 259 25.30 -0.40 -1.42
N VAL A 260 24.14 0.22 -1.59
CA VAL A 260 23.27 -0.02 -2.75
C VAL A 260 23.82 0.68 -4.00
N LEU A 261 24.26 1.94 -3.89
CA LEU A 261 24.78 2.71 -5.01
C LEU A 261 26.06 2.08 -5.58
N GLY A 262 26.95 1.60 -4.71
CA GLY A 262 28.18 0.90 -5.12
C GLY A 262 27.91 -0.37 -5.92
N ALA A 263 26.85 -1.09 -5.59
CA ALA A 263 26.49 -2.33 -6.29
C ALA A 263 25.70 -2.06 -7.59
N MET A 264 24.75 -1.13 -7.58
CA MET A 264 23.87 -0.88 -8.74
C MET A 264 24.50 0.01 -9.81
N SER A 265 25.38 0.93 -9.45
CA SER A 265 26.04 1.87 -10.37
C SER A 265 27.55 1.94 -10.10
N PRO A 266 28.30 0.84 -10.27
CA PRO A 266 29.70 0.77 -9.85
C PRO A 266 30.64 1.73 -10.60
N GLN A 267 30.30 2.18 -11.81
CA GLN A 267 31.06 3.17 -12.53
C GLN A 267 30.82 4.61 -12.05
N ASN A 268 29.66 4.88 -11.49
CA ASN A 268 29.29 6.17 -10.89
C ASN A 268 28.41 5.90 -9.66
N PRO A 269 28.99 5.54 -8.49
CA PRO A 269 28.25 5.13 -7.31
C PRO A 269 27.64 6.31 -6.56
N THR A 270 26.88 7.12 -7.29
CA THR A 270 26.14 8.28 -6.79
C THR A 270 24.66 8.13 -7.11
N TRP A 271 23.83 8.94 -6.45
CA TRP A 271 22.41 8.99 -6.77
C TRP A 271 22.18 9.38 -8.25
N ASP A 272 22.89 10.38 -8.74
CA ASP A 272 22.78 10.84 -10.13
C ASP A 272 23.16 9.71 -11.12
N GLY A 273 24.19 8.92 -10.80
CA GLY A 273 24.59 7.76 -11.59
C GLY A 273 23.51 6.68 -11.66
N LEU A 274 22.80 6.44 -10.56
CA LEU A 274 21.66 5.53 -10.52
C LEU A 274 20.47 6.08 -11.33
N GLU A 275 20.15 7.37 -11.19
CA GLU A 275 19.08 8.01 -11.97
C GLU A 275 19.35 7.98 -13.47
N ASP A 276 20.59 8.25 -13.90
CA ASP A 276 21.01 8.14 -15.29
C ASP A 276 20.83 6.73 -15.83
N LEU A 277 21.25 5.71 -15.05
CA LEU A 277 21.08 4.30 -15.42
C LEU A 277 19.59 3.95 -15.61
N MET A 278 18.73 4.36 -14.69
CA MET A 278 17.29 4.09 -14.75
C MET A 278 16.63 4.82 -15.94
N THR A 279 16.99 6.07 -16.18
CA THR A 279 16.46 6.88 -17.28
C THR A 279 16.85 6.33 -18.64
N GLN A 280 18.12 5.95 -18.81
CA GLN A 280 18.66 5.55 -20.11
C GLN A 280 18.32 4.10 -20.48
N TRP A 281 18.26 3.20 -19.49
CA TRP A 281 18.25 1.77 -19.76
C TRP A 281 17.03 1.01 -19.27
N ARG A 282 16.30 1.54 -18.31
CA ARG A 282 15.23 0.78 -17.66
C ARG A 282 13.82 1.36 -17.84
N ASN A 283 13.65 2.65 -17.64
CA ASN A 283 12.32 3.26 -17.62
C ASN A 283 11.88 3.71 -19.01
N PRO A 284 10.70 3.30 -19.51
CA PRO A 284 10.09 3.88 -20.72
C PRO A 284 9.77 5.37 -20.61
N LEU A 285 9.34 5.86 -19.43
CA LEU A 285 9.25 7.30 -19.18
C LEU A 285 10.62 7.89 -18.92
N PRO A 286 10.91 9.12 -19.40
CA PRO A 286 12.21 9.79 -19.22
C PRO A 286 12.38 10.31 -17.80
N MET A 287 12.45 9.40 -16.84
CA MET A 287 12.67 9.68 -15.42
C MET A 287 13.53 8.60 -14.77
N GLY A 288 14.41 8.98 -13.86
CA GLY A 288 15.31 8.05 -13.17
C GLY A 288 14.65 7.34 -12.00
N ALA A 289 14.03 8.11 -11.13
CA ALA A 289 13.42 7.60 -9.90
C ALA A 289 12.13 8.36 -9.56
N TYR A 290 11.37 7.80 -8.65
CA TYR A 290 10.24 8.48 -8.01
C TYR A 290 10.70 9.16 -6.72
N GLU A 291 10.04 10.27 -6.39
CA GLU A 291 10.11 10.82 -5.04
C GLU A 291 9.17 10.00 -4.10
N PRO A 292 9.48 9.90 -2.80
CA PRO A 292 8.61 9.22 -1.85
C PRO A 292 7.16 9.73 -1.86
N ALA A 293 6.97 11.04 -2.14
CA ALA A 293 5.66 11.67 -2.23
C ALA A 293 4.78 11.07 -3.35
N ASP A 294 5.37 10.66 -4.47
CA ASP A 294 4.62 10.03 -5.57
C ASP A 294 3.93 8.74 -5.11
N ILE A 295 4.60 7.97 -4.25
CA ILE A 295 4.03 6.75 -3.68
C ILE A 295 2.99 7.10 -2.60
N GLY A 296 3.26 8.14 -1.80
CA GLY A 296 2.32 8.66 -0.80
C GLY A 296 0.97 9.04 -1.41
N GLU A 297 0.94 9.65 -2.60
CA GLU A 297 -0.29 9.99 -3.31
C GLU A 297 -1.11 8.75 -3.72
N ILE A 298 -0.46 7.66 -4.10
CA ILE A 298 -1.16 6.40 -4.41
C ILE A 298 -1.73 5.77 -3.13
N VAL A 299 -0.97 5.82 -2.03
CA VAL A 299 -1.47 5.37 -0.71
C VAL A 299 -2.70 6.18 -0.30
N ARG A 300 -2.64 7.51 -0.42
CA ARG A 300 -3.75 8.42 -0.16
C ARG A 300 -5.00 8.05 -0.98
N TYR A 301 -4.82 7.75 -2.26
CA TYR A 301 -5.93 7.31 -3.11
C TYR A 301 -6.56 6.00 -2.62
N PHE A 302 -5.76 4.98 -2.27
CA PHE A 302 -6.30 3.71 -1.76
C PHE A 302 -6.98 3.85 -0.39
N ALA A 303 -6.54 4.80 0.44
CA ALA A 303 -7.16 5.08 1.73
C ALA A 303 -8.49 5.86 1.60
N SER A 304 -8.74 6.52 0.46
CA SER A 304 -9.92 7.32 0.21
C SER A 304 -11.19 6.49 -0.02
N GLU A 305 -12.35 7.16 0.02
CA GLU A 305 -13.62 6.53 -0.34
C GLU A 305 -13.63 5.98 -1.77
N GLN A 306 -12.95 6.64 -2.70
CA GLN A 306 -12.81 6.17 -4.08
C GLN A 306 -11.99 4.89 -4.17
N GLY A 307 -10.92 4.79 -3.39
CA GLY A 307 -10.06 3.61 -3.30
C GLY A 307 -10.72 2.40 -2.61
N ARG A 308 -11.74 2.61 -1.78
CA ARG A 308 -12.47 1.54 -1.08
C ARG A 308 -13.24 0.58 -2.02
N LYS A 309 -13.29 0.87 -3.30
CA LYS A 309 -13.88 -0.02 -4.33
C LYS A 309 -12.84 -0.92 -5.01
N ILE A 310 -11.58 -0.81 -4.61
CA ILE A 310 -10.45 -1.54 -5.18
C ILE A 310 -9.87 -2.45 -4.09
N THR A 311 -9.83 -3.76 -4.36
CA THR A 311 -9.24 -4.74 -3.44
C THR A 311 -8.64 -5.91 -4.19
N GLY A 312 -7.54 -6.46 -3.67
CA GLY A 312 -6.80 -7.58 -4.26
C GLY A 312 -5.89 -7.17 -5.42
N GLU A 313 -5.77 -5.87 -5.70
CA GLU A 313 -4.98 -5.37 -6.81
C GLU A 313 -3.49 -5.23 -6.46
N VAL A 314 -2.68 -5.37 -7.52
CA VAL A 314 -1.22 -5.20 -7.48
C VAL A 314 -0.87 -4.04 -8.40
N PHE A 315 -0.76 -2.86 -7.82
CA PHE A 315 -0.63 -1.61 -8.54
C PHE A 315 0.84 -1.24 -8.78
N GLY A 316 1.25 -1.19 -10.05
CA GLY A 316 2.61 -0.80 -10.43
C GLY A 316 2.79 0.71 -10.54
N VAL A 317 3.81 1.25 -9.85
CA VAL A 317 4.30 2.63 -10.01
C VAL A 317 5.71 2.54 -10.59
N THR A 318 5.80 2.39 -11.92
CA THR A 318 6.95 1.73 -12.54
C THR A 318 7.56 2.49 -13.72
N ALA A 319 7.14 3.73 -13.98
CA ALA A 319 7.59 4.52 -15.14
C ALA A 319 7.49 3.75 -16.47
N GLY A 320 6.54 2.80 -16.58
CA GLY A 320 6.33 1.96 -17.75
C GLY A 320 7.16 0.67 -17.79
N LEU A 321 7.95 0.36 -16.76
CA LEU A 321 8.80 -0.84 -16.73
C LEU A 321 8.01 -2.12 -16.99
N PHE A 322 6.80 -2.24 -16.43
CA PHE A 322 5.93 -3.40 -16.63
C PHE A 322 5.26 -3.48 -17.99
N ALA A 323 5.30 -2.43 -18.82
CA ALA A 323 4.76 -2.48 -20.16
C ALA A 323 5.47 -3.51 -21.06
N ARG A 324 6.65 -3.96 -20.66
CA ARG A 324 7.42 -5.01 -21.35
C ARG A 324 7.10 -6.42 -20.85
N ASN A 325 6.35 -6.56 -19.77
CA ASN A 325 6.02 -7.84 -19.16
C ASN A 325 4.62 -8.27 -19.63
N THR A 326 4.48 -9.51 -20.06
CA THR A 326 3.23 -10.06 -20.62
C THR A 326 2.27 -10.66 -19.58
N ALA A 327 2.61 -10.58 -18.27
CA ALA A 327 1.79 -11.17 -17.21
C ALA A 327 1.82 -10.32 -15.93
#